data_d35532129376559fded2f8c05dca814b
#
_entry.id   d35532129376559fded2f8c05dca814b
#
_cell.length_a   1.000
_cell.length_b   1.000
_cell.length_c   1.000
_cell.angle_alpha   90.00
_cell.angle_beta   90.00
_cell.angle_gamma   90.00
#
_symmetry.space_group_name_H-M   'P 1'
#
loop_
_entity.id
_entity.type
_entity.pdbx_description
1 polymer ?
#
loop_
_entity_poly.entity_id
_entity_poly.type
_entity_poly.pdbx_seq_one_letter_code
_entity_poly.pdbx_strand_id
1 'polypeptide(L)'
;MMQMFKTMKEQALNRQLGYRTFAALLLICLWGWMPATAIAQETTDSLEVFDYSNPKDYEIGGIKVSGAFFSDENAVIGVSGLSVGDKIRIPGYDIPRALRNLWRLRLFTNVEIIVEKTIGDVIFLEYIVQERPRLSRFSYKGVKKSFHDDLNDEVNRYLLRGGIVTEDIKVNASESIRDFFVDKGFLDTRVVVEEYNDTARVNAVRLVFNVDQGEKIKIKNITFSGNEAITDRRLRKEMETKEKRRFLTGSKFIA
;
A
#
# COMPACT_ATOMS: atom_id res chain seq x y z
N MET A 1 47.35 83.72 30.99
CA MET A 1 47.36 83.52 29.53
C MET A 1 47.91 82.15 29.12
N MET A 2 48.76 81.48 29.90
CA MET A 2 49.46 80.23 29.54
C MET A 2 48.63 78.98 29.78
N GLN A 3 47.63 78.96 30.67
CA GLN A 3 46.75 77.86 30.97
C GLN A 3 45.68 77.62 29.86
N MET A 4 45.22 78.66 29.19
CA MET A 4 44.19 78.59 28.17
C MET A 4 44.66 77.95 26.84
N PHE A 5 45.94 78.10 26.53
CA PHE A 5 46.57 77.50 25.38
C PHE A 5 46.80 75.96 25.50
N LYS A 6 46.96 75.47 26.73
CA LYS A 6 47.20 74.06 27.03
C LYS A 6 45.92 73.24 26.85
N THR A 7 44.79 73.76 27.29
CA THR A 7 43.49 73.15 27.20
C THR A 7 42.98 73.08 25.75
N MET A 8 43.26 74.12 24.94
CA MET A 8 42.87 74.06 23.48
C MET A 8 43.69 73.04 22.68
N LYS A 9 44.97 72.85 23.01
CA LYS A 9 45.80 71.81 22.34
C LYS A 9 45.39 70.39 22.71
N GLU A 10 45.01 70.12 23.95
CA GLU A 10 44.51 68.80 24.38
C GLU A 10 43.16 68.48 23.77
N GLN A 11 42.27 69.47 23.66
CA GLN A 11 40.97 69.25 22.98
C GLN A 11 41.11 69.01 21.47
N ALA A 12 42.07 69.65 20.79
CA ALA A 12 42.34 69.44 19.39
C ALA A 12 42.95 68.03 19.11
N LEU A 13 43.84 67.58 20.03
CA LEU A 13 44.49 66.27 19.95
C LEU A 13 43.48 65.12 20.17
N ASN A 14 42.60 65.28 21.18
CA ASN A 14 41.55 64.30 21.45
C ASN A 14 40.50 64.18 20.27
N ARG A 15 40.23 65.28 19.60
CA ARG A 15 39.33 65.30 18.46
C ARG A 15 39.92 64.59 17.25
N GLN A 16 41.23 64.67 17.01
CA GLN A 16 41.89 63.92 15.94
C GLN A 16 42.05 62.47 16.25
N LEU A 17 42.23 62.04 17.50
CA LEU A 17 42.25 60.62 17.87
C LEU A 17 40.86 59.97 17.67
N GLY A 18 39.78 60.69 18.00
CA GLY A 18 38.41 60.18 17.84
C GLY A 18 38.02 59.86 16.39
N TYR A 19 38.46 60.73 15.46
CA TYR A 19 38.15 60.44 14.01
C TYR A 19 38.97 59.28 13.44
N ARG A 20 40.21 59.08 13.93
CA ARG A 20 41.08 57.99 13.46
C ARG A 20 40.56 56.61 13.97
N THR A 21 40.08 56.56 15.20
CA THR A 21 39.48 55.31 15.74
C THR A 21 38.11 55.03 15.14
N PHE A 22 37.31 56.06 14.85
CA PHE A 22 36.00 55.88 14.17
C PHE A 22 36.14 55.47 12.74
N ALA A 23 37.12 55.98 11.99
CA ALA A 23 37.42 55.60 10.61
C ALA A 23 37.96 54.14 10.53
N ALA A 24 38.77 53.72 11.48
CA ALA A 24 39.26 52.34 11.58
C ALA A 24 38.17 51.35 11.89
N LEU A 25 37.21 51.68 12.78
CA LEU A 25 36.04 50.85 13.10
C LEU A 25 35.07 50.75 11.90
N LEU A 26 34.87 51.82 11.12
CA LEU A 26 34.03 51.83 9.94
C LEU A 26 34.63 50.97 8.81
N LEU A 27 35.94 50.94 8.65
CA LEU A 27 36.64 50.10 7.68
C LEU A 27 36.57 48.61 8.05
N ILE A 28 36.58 48.26 9.33
CA ILE A 28 36.43 46.87 9.79
C ILE A 28 34.99 46.38 9.60
N CYS A 29 33.98 47.24 9.78
CA CYS A 29 32.57 46.90 9.50
C CYS A 29 32.26 46.73 8.02
N LEU A 30 32.95 47.43 7.13
CA LEU A 30 32.78 47.28 5.67
C LEU A 30 33.41 45.99 5.14
N TRP A 31 34.41 45.43 5.81
CA TRP A 31 35.04 44.18 5.42
C TRP A 31 34.27 42.95 5.92
N GLY A 32 33.42 43.11 6.92
CA GLY A 32 32.57 42.02 7.47
C GLY A 32 31.33 41.74 6.65
N TRP A 33 30.98 42.52 5.66
CA TRP A 33 29.77 42.33 4.83
C TRP A 33 30.08 41.80 3.43
N MET A 34 31.07 40.91 3.30
CA MET A 34 31.11 40.06 2.11
C MET A 34 29.99 39.02 2.25
N PRO A 35 28.99 38.99 1.35
CA PRO A 35 28.08 37.86 1.32
C PRO A 35 28.95 36.63 1.05
N ALA A 36 29.00 35.69 2.00
CA ALA A 36 29.45 34.35 1.74
C ALA A 36 28.48 33.83 0.68
N THR A 37 28.88 33.85 -0.59
CA THR A 37 28.26 33.06 -1.60
C THR A 37 28.46 31.62 -1.16
N ALA A 38 27.50 31.11 -0.38
CA ALA A 38 27.33 29.67 -0.24
C ALA A 38 27.09 29.16 -1.66
N ILE A 39 28.13 28.56 -2.25
CA ILE A 39 27.98 27.69 -3.39
C ILE A 39 27.18 26.53 -2.81
N ALA A 40 25.85 26.62 -2.90
CA ALA A 40 25.02 25.43 -2.81
C ALA A 40 25.53 24.55 -3.94
N GLN A 41 26.31 23.53 -3.59
CA GLN A 41 26.45 22.37 -4.45
C GLN A 41 25.02 21.81 -4.55
N GLU A 42 24.30 22.22 -5.60
CA GLU A 42 23.23 21.36 -6.12
C GLU A 42 23.88 20.01 -6.36
N THR A 43 23.69 19.09 -5.43
CA THR A 43 23.76 17.68 -5.76
C THR A 43 22.68 17.50 -6.82
N THR A 44 23.05 17.73 -8.06
CA THR A 44 22.28 17.25 -9.18
C THR A 44 22.26 15.75 -9.00
N ASP A 45 21.15 15.25 -8.47
CA ASP A 45 20.79 13.85 -8.50
C ASP A 45 20.56 13.53 -9.99
N SER A 46 21.67 13.45 -10.73
CA SER A 46 21.65 13.08 -12.12
C SER A 46 21.33 11.61 -12.14
N LEU A 47 20.07 11.28 -12.40
CA LEU A 47 19.69 9.96 -12.83
C LEU A 47 20.69 9.56 -13.92
N GLU A 48 21.58 8.62 -13.61
CA GLU A 48 22.54 8.12 -14.60
C GLU A 48 21.74 7.55 -15.77
N VAL A 49 21.78 8.25 -16.90
CA VAL A 49 21.17 7.78 -18.14
C VAL A 49 22.09 6.71 -18.71
N PHE A 50 21.75 5.45 -18.53
CA PHE A 50 22.48 4.35 -19.14
C PHE A 50 22.34 4.39 -20.67
N ASP A 51 23.47 4.36 -21.36
CA ASP A 51 23.48 4.29 -22.83
C ASP A 51 23.12 2.86 -23.26
N TYR A 52 21.90 2.69 -23.76
CA TYR A 52 21.40 1.40 -24.25
C TYR A 52 22.16 0.89 -25.49
N SER A 53 22.89 1.77 -26.18
CA SER A 53 23.67 1.40 -27.34
C SER A 53 25.05 0.84 -26.98
N ASN A 54 25.51 1.06 -25.75
CA ASN A 54 26.83 0.65 -25.30
C ASN A 54 26.78 -0.02 -23.91
N PRO A 55 26.38 -1.30 -23.84
CA PRO A 55 26.29 -2.03 -22.60
C PRO A 55 27.66 -2.15 -21.91
N LYS A 56 27.72 -1.88 -20.60
CA LYS A 56 28.93 -2.01 -19.77
C LYS A 56 28.74 -3.06 -18.70
N ASP A 57 29.84 -3.68 -18.32
CA ASP A 57 29.89 -4.62 -17.19
C ASP A 57 30.20 -3.83 -15.92
N TYR A 58 29.43 -4.09 -14.86
CA TYR A 58 29.58 -3.48 -13.54
C TYR A 58 29.64 -4.56 -12.47
N GLU A 59 30.34 -4.28 -11.39
CA GLU A 59 30.36 -5.10 -10.19
C GLU A 59 29.39 -4.52 -9.15
N ILE A 60 28.58 -5.35 -8.51
CA ILE A 60 27.65 -4.93 -7.45
C ILE A 60 28.42 -4.68 -6.16
N GLY A 61 28.60 -3.41 -5.78
CA GLY A 61 29.27 -3.02 -4.52
C GLY A 61 28.38 -3.09 -3.30
N GLY A 62 27.05 -3.03 -3.48
CA GLY A 62 26.08 -3.12 -2.40
C GLY A 62 24.65 -3.19 -2.92
N ILE A 63 23.77 -3.81 -2.12
CA ILE A 63 22.33 -3.88 -2.38
C ILE A 63 21.62 -3.46 -1.10
N LYS A 64 20.74 -2.45 -1.20
CA LYS A 64 19.87 -1.98 -0.15
C LYS A 64 18.44 -2.34 -0.49
N VAL A 65 17.61 -2.64 0.51
CA VAL A 65 16.17 -2.87 0.35
C VAL A 65 15.40 -1.82 1.13
N SER A 66 14.43 -1.19 0.49
CA SER A 66 13.55 -0.19 1.09
C SER A 66 12.10 -0.58 0.91
N GLY A 67 11.25 -0.33 1.94
CA GLY A 67 9.81 -0.61 1.89
C GLY A 67 9.41 -2.03 2.28
N ALA A 68 10.35 -2.89 2.68
CA ALA A 68 10.07 -4.19 3.28
C ALA A 68 9.70 -4.03 4.76
N PHE A 69 8.43 -4.27 5.13
CA PHE A 69 7.94 -4.16 6.51
C PHE A 69 7.89 -5.51 7.22
N PHE A 70 7.60 -6.57 6.49
CA PHE A 70 7.45 -7.93 7.02
C PHE A 70 8.44 -8.91 6.42
N SER A 71 8.99 -8.61 5.25
CA SER A 71 9.98 -9.44 4.58
C SER A 71 11.37 -9.11 5.09
N ASP A 72 12.19 -10.13 5.30
CA ASP A 72 13.61 -9.96 5.62
C ASP A 72 14.37 -9.45 4.38
N GLU A 73 15.18 -8.42 4.56
CA GLU A 73 15.93 -7.79 3.46
C GLU A 73 16.89 -8.76 2.77
N ASN A 74 17.60 -9.60 3.54
CA ASN A 74 18.51 -10.57 2.98
C ASN A 74 17.77 -11.65 2.19
N ALA A 75 16.58 -12.04 2.63
CA ALA A 75 15.73 -12.97 1.89
C ALA A 75 15.26 -12.36 0.55
N VAL A 76 14.89 -11.07 0.53
CA VAL A 76 14.54 -10.36 -0.70
C VAL A 76 15.72 -10.32 -1.66
N ILE A 77 16.91 -9.96 -1.18
CA ILE A 77 18.15 -9.96 -1.96
C ILE A 77 18.45 -11.36 -2.51
N GLY A 78 18.40 -12.39 -1.67
CA GLY A 78 18.67 -13.77 -2.06
C GLY A 78 17.72 -14.28 -3.16
N VAL A 79 16.43 -13.98 -3.07
CA VAL A 79 15.44 -14.35 -4.08
C VAL A 79 15.65 -13.61 -5.40
N SER A 80 16.15 -12.37 -5.38
CA SER A 80 16.44 -11.62 -6.60
C SER A 80 17.45 -12.38 -7.50
N GLY A 81 18.36 -13.14 -6.88
CA GLY A 81 19.43 -13.86 -7.55
C GLY A 81 20.60 -12.97 -7.93
N LEU A 82 20.73 -11.80 -7.28
CA LEU A 82 21.90 -10.92 -7.33
C LEU A 82 22.53 -10.83 -5.96
N SER A 83 23.85 -10.76 -5.93
CA SER A 83 24.65 -10.66 -4.70
C SER A 83 25.73 -9.60 -4.83
N VAL A 84 26.20 -9.08 -3.71
CA VAL A 84 27.36 -8.19 -3.68
C VAL A 84 28.59 -8.95 -4.22
N GLY A 85 29.32 -8.31 -5.11
CA GLY A 85 30.45 -8.90 -5.84
C GLY A 85 30.09 -9.53 -7.18
N ASP A 86 28.80 -9.69 -7.51
CA ASP A 86 28.40 -10.20 -8.82
C ASP A 86 28.71 -9.18 -9.92
N LYS A 87 29.13 -9.69 -11.08
CA LYS A 87 29.29 -8.88 -12.30
C LYS A 87 28.04 -8.95 -13.14
N ILE A 88 27.46 -7.80 -13.41
CA ILE A 88 26.24 -7.68 -14.22
C ILE A 88 26.47 -6.71 -15.38
N ARG A 89 25.73 -6.91 -16.45
CA ARG A 89 25.76 -6.01 -17.62
C ARG A 89 24.56 -5.08 -17.61
N ILE A 90 24.81 -3.77 -17.74
CA ILE A 90 23.76 -2.75 -17.84
C ILE A 90 23.98 -1.94 -19.14
N PRO A 91 22.95 -1.85 -19.99
CA PRO A 91 21.71 -2.64 -20.02
C PRO A 91 21.93 -4.13 -20.28
N GLY A 92 21.14 -4.99 -19.62
CA GLY A 92 21.29 -6.44 -19.75
C GLY A 92 20.11 -7.23 -19.15
N TYR A 93 20.29 -8.54 -19.01
CA TYR A 93 19.23 -9.45 -18.56
C TYR A 93 19.17 -9.62 -17.03
N ASP A 94 20.17 -9.19 -16.30
CA ASP A 94 20.33 -9.48 -14.86
C ASP A 94 19.28 -8.76 -14.03
N ILE A 95 19.11 -7.44 -14.23
CA ILE A 95 18.10 -6.65 -13.54
C ILE A 95 16.67 -7.11 -13.87
N PRO A 96 16.28 -7.29 -15.17
CA PRO A 96 14.96 -7.85 -15.49
C PRO A 96 14.72 -9.25 -14.92
N ARG A 97 15.75 -10.09 -14.80
CA ARG A 97 15.66 -11.41 -14.16
C ARG A 97 15.37 -11.27 -12.67
N ALA A 98 16.12 -10.42 -11.97
CA ALA A 98 15.90 -10.15 -10.55
C ALA A 98 14.49 -9.61 -10.28
N LEU A 99 14.02 -8.67 -11.07
CA LEU A 99 12.63 -8.16 -11.00
C LEU A 99 11.61 -9.29 -11.15
N ARG A 100 11.75 -10.16 -12.16
CA ARG A 100 10.84 -11.30 -12.36
C ARG A 100 10.86 -12.27 -11.18
N ASN A 101 12.02 -12.51 -10.57
CA ASN A 101 12.13 -13.40 -9.41
C ASN A 101 11.38 -12.81 -8.21
N LEU A 102 11.51 -11.50 -7.94
CA LEU A 102 10.79 -10.82 -6.87
C LEU A 102 9.28 -10.80 -7.12
N TRP A 103 8.83 -10.51 -8.34
CA TRP A 103 7.41 -10.54 -8.71
C TRP A 103 6.78 -11.93 -8.55
N ARG A 104 7.54 -13.00 -8.78
CA ARG A 104 7.07 -14.39 -8.62
C ARG A 104 6.66 -14.72 -7.20
N LEU A 105 7.21 -14.03 -6.19
CA LEU A 105 6.81 -14.20 -4.79
C LEU A 105 5.36 -13.80 -4.51
N ARG A 106 4.77 -12.93 -5.33
CA ARG A 106 3.41 -12.35 -5.14
C ARG A 106 3.21 -11.63 -3.80
N LEU A 107 4.32 -11.26 -3.14
CA LEU A 107 4.32 -10.54 -1.86
C LEU A 107 4.21 -9.03 -2.02
N PHE A 108 4.51 -8.52 -3.21
CA PHE A 108 4.65 -7.10 -3.49
C PHE A 108 3.55 -6.59 -4.42
N THR A 109 3.15 -5.33 -4.23
CA THR A 109 2.31 -4.56 -5.16
C THR A 109 3.15 -3.75 -6.13
N ASN A 110 4.35 -3.36 -5.73
CA ASN A 110 5.34 -2.74 -6.61
C ASN A 110 6.76 -3.23 -6.26
N VAL A 111 7.61 -3.33 -7.29
CA VAL A 111 9.03 -3.65 -7.16
C VAL A 111 9.79 -2.82 -8.19
N GLU A 112 10.73 -2.04 -7.72
CA GLU A 112 11.65 -1.25 -8.53
C GLU A 112 13.09 -1.57 -8.13
N ILE A 113 13.99 -1.63 -9.09
CA ILE A 113 15.44 -1.74 -8.86
C ILE A 113 16.07 -0.53 -9.50
N ILE A 114 16.66 0.32 -8.68
CA ILE A 114 17.33 1.53 -9.12
C ILE A 114 18.84 1.43 -8.83
N VAL A 115 19.63 2.16 -9.59
CA VAL A 115 21.03 2.39 -9.27
C VAL A 115 21.10 3.61 -8.37
N GLU A 116 21.48 3.41 -7.10
CA GLU A 116 21.61 4.48 -6.11
C GLU A 116 22.82 5.36 -6.43
N LYS A 117 23.95 4.72 -6.80
CA LYS A 117 25.18 5.41 -7.20
C LYS A 117 26.10 4.49 -7.99
N THR A 118 27.01 5.08 -8.75
CA THR A 118 28.08 4.41 -9.49
C THR A 118 29.42 4.99 -9.10
N ILE A 119 30.42 4.13 -8.85
CA ILE A 119 31.80 4.52 -8.55
C ILE A 119 32.73 3.73 -9.47
N GLY A 120 33.12 4.35 -10.59
CA GLY A 120 33.87 3.64 -11.65
C GLY A 120 33.03 2.50 -12.24
N ASP A 121 33.53 1.28 -12.14
CA ASP A 121 32.82 0.07 -12.61
C ASP A 121 32.02 -0.62 -11.50
N VAL A 122 31.89 0.01 -10.31
CA VAL A 122 31.11 -0.53 -9.17
C VAL A 122 29.80 0.22 -9.04
N ILE A 123 28.68 -0.52 -8.95
CA ILE A 123 27.33 0.04 -8.76
C ILE A 123 26.73 -0.39 -7.42
N PHE A 124 25.91 0.49 -6.87
CA PHE A 124 25.10 0.25 -5.68
C PHE A 124 23.63 0.25 -6.09
N LEU A 125 22.95 -0.86 -5.78
CA LEU A 125 21.55 -1.05 -6.13
C LEU A 125 20.65 -0.77 -4.93
N GLU A 126 19.50 -0.17 -5.17
CA GLU A 126 18.41 -0.09 -4.21
C GLU A 126 17.18 -0.80 -4.77
N TYR A 127 16.65 -1.74 -4.01
CA TYR A 127 15.38 -2.41 -4.27
C TYR A 127 14.31 -1.66 -3.50
N ILE A 128 13.44 -0.98 -4.21
CA ILE A 128 12.28 -0.29 -3.64
C ILE A 128 11.09 -1.23 -3.80
N VAL A 129 10.62 -1.80 -2.70
CA VAL A 129 9.51 -2.74 -2.71
C VAL A 129 8.32 -2.16 -1.96
N GLN A 130 7.12 -2.45 -2.44
CA GLN A 130 5.88 -2.16 -1.75
C GLN A 130 5.18 -3.48 -1.44
N GLU A 131 5.18 -3.87 -0.18
CA GLU A 131 4.53 -5.11 0.24
C GLU A 131 3.00 -4.99 0.17
N ARG A 132 2.35 -6.11 -0.18
CA ARG A 132 0.89 -6.23 -0.13
C ARG A 132 0.41 -6.09 1.31
N PRO A 133 -0.71 -5.39 1.53
CA PRO A 133 -1.24 -5.21 2.87
C PRO A 133 -1.71 -6.55 3.46
N ARG A 134 -1.66 -6.63 4.79
CA ARG A 134 -2.15 -7.78 5.55
C ARG A 134 -3.53 -7.51 6.13
N LEU A 135 -4.36 -8.54 6.17
CA LEU A 135 -5.70 -8.45 6.73
C LEU A 135 -5.65 -8.27 8.25
N SER A 136 -6.13 -7.13 8.74
CA SER A 136 -6.30 -6.91 10.17
C SER A 136 -7.60 -7.52 10.69
N ARG A 137 -8.70 -7.28 9.97
CA ARG A 137 -10.05 -7.76 10.26
C ARG A 137 -10.97 -7.60 9.06
N PHE A 138 -12.09 -8.29 9.10
CA PHE A 138 -13.20 -8.04 8.16
C PHE A 138 -14.52 -7.92 8.91
N SER A 139 -15.54 -7.39 8.24
CA SER A 139 -16.89 -7.20 8.77
C SER A 139 -17.92 -7.17 7.65
N TYR A 140 -19.19 -7.37 8.01
CA TYR A 140 -20.31 -7.36 7.07
C TYR A 140 -21.23 -6.19 7.35
N LYS A 141 -21.78 -5.59 6.30
CA LYS A 141 -22.87 -4.62 6.34
C LYS A 141 -24.04 -5.14 5.51
N GLY A 142 -25.28 -4.79 5.88
CA GLY A 142 -26.49 -5.25 5.19
C GLY A 142 -26.91 -6.68 5.55
N VAL A 143 -26.21 -7.32 6.48
CA VAL A 143 -26.46 -8.71 6.91
C VAL A 143 -26.89 -8.77 8.37
N LYS A 144 -27.89 -9.62 8.67
CA LYS A 144 -28.30 -9.89 10.06
C LYS A 144 -27.18 -10.62 10.81
N LYS A 145 -26.97 -10.27 12.09
CA LYS A 145 -25.93 -10.89 12.93
C LYS A 145 -26.04 -12.41 13.02
N SER A 146 -27.25 -12.97 12.89
CA SER A 146 -27.46 -14.41 12.92
C SER A 146 -26.82 -15.18 11.77
N PHE A 147 -26.37 -14.52 10.71
CA PHE A 147 -25.66 -15.14 9.59
C PHE A 147 -24.14 -14.94 9.69
N HIS A 148 -23.65 -14.17 10.68
CA HIS A 148 -22.23 -13.83 10.72
C HIS A 148 -21.34 -15.05 10.96
N ASP A 149 -21.77 -15.98 11.81
CA ASP A 149 -20.98 -17.18 12.10
C ASP A 149 -20.90 -18.09 10.88
N ASP A 150 -22.05 -18.37 10.24
CA ASP A 150 -22.10 -19.15 9.00
C ASP A 150 -21.23 -18.51 7.91
N LEU A 151 -21.31 -17.18 7.75
CA LEU A 151 -20.51 -16.44 6.76
C LEU A 151 -19.01 -16.47 7.09
N ASN A 152 -18.66 -16.41 8.37
CA ASN A 152 -17.27 -16.52 8.78
C ASN A 152 -16.67 -17.88 8.38
N ASP A 153 -17.44 -18.97 8.50
CA ASP A 153 -16.99 -20.30 8.08
C ASP A 153 -16.72 -20.37 6.58
N GLU A 154 -17.56 -19.71 5.77
CA GLU A 154 -17.36 -19.63 4.32
C GLU A 154 -16.16 -18.76 3.93
N VAL A 155 -16.05 -17.57 4.53
CA VAL A 155 -15.05 -16.56 4.19
C VAL A 155 -13.66 -16.92 4.74
N ASN A 156 -13.57 -17.57 5.90
CA ASN A 156 -12.30 -17.99 6.51
C ASN A 156 -11.50 -18.99 5.66
N ARG A 157 -12.10 -19.59 4.64
CA ARG A 157 -11.38 -20.42 3.65
C ARG A 157 -10.41 -19.58 2.81
N TYR A 158 -10.70 -18.29 2.64
CA TYR A 158 -9.95 -17.37 1.79
C TYR A 158 -9.23 -16.28 2.61
N LEU A 159 -9.87 -15.81 3.69
CA LEU A 159 -9.40 -14.68 4.50
C LEU A 159 -8.87 -15.15 5.86
N LEU A 160 -7.56 -15.11 6.01
CA LEU A 160 -6.89 -15.35 7.29
C LEU A 160 -6.41 -14.03 7.88
N ARG A 161 -6.65 -13.80 9.17
CA ARG A 161 -6.09 -12.63 9.86
C ARG A 161 -4.57 -12.66 9.79
N GLY A 162 -3.95 -11.54 9.42
CA GLY A 162 -2.52 -11.43 9.17
C GLY A 162 -2.08 -11.99 7.81
N GLY A 163 -2.97 -12.63 7.06
CA GLY A 163 -2.73 -13.06 5.68
C GLY A 163 -2.67 -11.88 4.71
N ILE A 164 -2.00 -12.09 3.59
CA ILE A 164 -1.90 -11.11 2.51
C ILE A 164 -3.26 -10.95 1.84
N VAL A 165 -3.64 -9.71 1.55
CA VAL A 165 -4.86 -9.39 0.81
C VAL A 165 -4.52 -9.16 -0.66
N THR A 166 -5.14 -9.96 -1.53
CA THR A 166 -5.06 -9.82 -2.99
C THR A 166 -6.46 -9.63 -3.58
N GLU A 167 -6.55 -9.14 -4.82
CA GLU A 167 -7.83 -9.01 -5.50
C GLU A 167 -8.54 -10.36 -5.63
N ASP A 168 -7.80 -11.44 -5.99
CA ASP A 168 -8.36 -12.78 -6.11
C ASP A 168 -9.02 -13.26 -4.80
N ILE A 169 -8.36 -12.97 -3.66
CA ILE A 169 -8.91 -13.34 -2.33
C ILE A 169 -10.18 -12.55 -2.04
N LYS A 170 -10.22 -11.24 -2.38
CA LYS A 170 -11.43 -10.41 -2.20
C LYS A 170 -12.59 -10.90 -3.08
N VAL A 171 -12.30 -11.23 -4.33
CA VAL A 171 -13.31 -11.78 -5.26
C VAL A 171 -13.84 -13.11 -4.75
N ASN A 172 -12.97 -14.07 -4.42
CA ASN A 172 -13.39 -15.40 -3.94
C ASN A 172 -14.22 -15.31 -2.66
N ALA A 173 -13.83 -14.44 -1.72
CA ALA A 173 -14.60 -14.20 -0.49
C ALA A 173 -15.99 -13.60 -0.80
N SER A 174 -16.07 -12.67 -1.75
CA SER A 174 -17.34 -12.04 -2.16
C SER A 174 -18.25 -13.04 -2.83
N GLU A 175 -17.71 -13.90 -3.71
CA GLU A 175 -18.46 -14.95 -4.38
C GLU A 175 -18.99 -15.98 -3.37
N SER A 176 -18.16 -16.38 -2.41
CA SER A 176 -18.58 -17.29 -1.34
C SER A 176 -19.76 -16.73 -0.52
N ILE A 177 -19.71 -15.43 -0.19
CA ILE A 177 -20.83 -14.74 0.48
C ILE A 177 -22.09 -14.73 -0.40
N ARG A 178 -21.94 -14.42 -1.68
CA ARG A 178 -23.05 -14.41 -2.63
C ARG A 178 -23.70 -15.80 -2.73
N ASP A 179 -22.89 -16.83 -2.90
CA ASP A 179 -23.36 -18.20 -3.09
C ASP A 179 -24.09 -18.70 -1.83
N PHE A 180 -23.58 -18.38 -0.64
CA PHE A 180 -24.27 -18.64 0.63
C PHE A 180 -25.71 -18.07 0.65
N PHE A 181 -25.91 -16.86 0.14
CA PHE A 181 -27.24 -16.25 0.09
C PHE A 181 -28.10 -16.82 -1.04
N VAL A 182 -27.49 -17.12 -2.19
CA VAL A 182 -28.18 -17.79 -3.32
C VAL A 182 -28.75 -19.13 -2.87
N ASP A 183 -27.99 -19.93 -2.13
CA ASP A 183 -28.44 -21.21 -1.56
C ASP A 183 -29.61 -21.03 -0.58
N LYS A 184 -29.66 -19.91 0.12
CA LYS A 184 -30.78 -19.55 0.99
C LYS A 184 -31.98 -18.96 0.23
N GLY A 185 -31.89 -18.83 -1.12
CA GLY A 185 -32.97 -18.38 -2.01
C GLY A 185 -32.95 -16.88 -2.29
N PHE A 186 -31.86 -16.17 -2.00
CA PHE A 186 -31.66 -14.75 -2.35
C PHE A 186 -30.87 -14.66 -3.66
N LEU A 187 -31.53 -14.86 -4.80
CA LEU A 187 -30.86 -15.03 -6.11
C LEU A 187 -30.21 -13.74 -6.63
N ASP A 188 -30.69 -12.57 -6.20
CA ASP A 188 -30.21 -11.25 -6.64
C ASP A 188 -29.16 -10.65 -5.69
N THR A 189 -28.54 -11.48 -4.84
CA THR A 189 -27.54 -11.01 -3.87
C THR A 189 -26.35 -10.37 -4.57
N ARG A 190 -26.00 -9.17 -4.12
CA ARG A 190 -24.82 -8.43 -4.57
C ARG A 190 -23.89 -8.19 -3.39
N VAL A 191 -22.60 -8.35 -3.62
CA VAL A 191 -21.56 -8.14 -2.60
C VAL A 191 -20.52 -7.18 -3.16
N VAL A 192 -20.30 -6.08 -2.44
CA VAL A 192 -19.25 -5.09 -2.77
C VAL A 192 -18.26 -5.06 -1.62
N VAL A 193 -16.98 -5.22 -1.93
CA VAL A 193 -15.91 -5.16 -0.93
C VAL A 193 -15.32 -3.75 -0.92
N GLU A 194 -15.26 -3.17 0.26
CA GLU A 194 -14.54 -1.93 0.53
C GLU A 194 -13.30 -2.24 1.36
N GLU A 195 -12.17 -1.66 0.96
CA GLU A 195 -10.91 -1.79 1.66
C GLU A 195 -10.54 -0.48 2.34
N TYR A 196 -10.15 -0.56 3.61
CA TYR A 196 -9.75 0.59 4.41
C TYR A 196 -8.41 0.31 5.09
N ASN A 197 -7.50 1.26 5.07
CA ASN A 197 -6.26 1.16 5.82
C ASN A 197 -6.54 1.08 7.34
N ASP A 198 -5.84 0.18 8.00
CA ASP A 198 -5.87 0.09 9.47
C ASP A 198 -4.75 0.96 10.05
N THR A 199 -5.10 2.15 10.54
CA THR A 199 -4.14 3.10 11.10
C THR A 199 -3.45 2.62 12.38
N ALA A 200 -3.96 1.57 13.03
CA ALA A 200 -3.37 0.98 14.23
C ALA A 200 -2.25 -0.03 13.93
N ARG A 201 -2.09 -0.43 12.66
CA ARG A 201 -1.11 -1.45 12.24
C ARG A 201 -0.44 -1.03 10.94
N VAL A 202 0.88 -1.21 10.87
CA VAL A 202 1.65 -0.92 9.66
C VAL A 202 1.24 -1.89 8.55
N ASN A 203 1.06 -1.36 7.36
CA ASN A 203 0.74 -2.10 6.13
C ASN A 203 -0.39 -3.14 6.34
N ALA A 204 -1.46 -2.73 6.99
CA ALA A 204 -2.62 -3.57 7.29
C ALA A 204 -3.92 -2.91 6.81
N VAL A 205 -4.87 -3.74 6.39
CA VAL A 205 -6.17 -3.30 5.91
C VAL A 205 -7.29 -4.05 6.61
N ARG A 206 -8.44 -3.39 6.70
CA ARG A 206 -9.71 -3.99 7.06
C ARG A 206 -10.61 -4.07 5.83
N LEU A 207 -11.32 -5.18 5.68
CA LEU A 207 -12.30 -5.36 4.63
C LEU A 207 -13.72 -5.21 5.17
N VAL A 208 -14.58 -4.56 4.41
CA VAL A 208 -16.01 -4.42 4.71
C VAL A 208 -16.79 -4.96 3.53
N PHE A 209 -17.50 -6.06 3.75
CA PHE A 209 -18.39 -6.65 2.76
C PHE A 209 -19.77 -6.00 2.88
N ASN A 210 -20.12 -5.16 1.93
CA ASN A 210 -21.45 -4.57 1.80
C ASN A 210 -22.31 -5.54 1.00
N VAL A 211 -23.27 -6.16 1.69
CA VAL A 211 -24.14 -7.21 1.12
C VAL A 211 -25.54 -6.65 0.95
N ASP A 212 -25.98 -6.59 -0.29
CA ASP A 212 -27.38 -6.39 -0.65
C ASP A 212 -27.97 -7.76 -0.98
N GLN A 213 -28.79 -8.29 -0.07
CA GLN A 213 -29.35 -9.63 -0.21
C GLN A 213 -30.43 -9.71 -1.31
N GLY A 214 -31.03 -8.57 -1.68
CA GLY A 214 -32.21 -8.57 -2.52
C GLY A 214 -33.43 -9.25 -1.87
N GLU A 215 -34.40 -9.65 -2.67
CA GLU A 215 -35.60 -10.33 -2.21
C GLU A 215 -35.44 -11.85 -2.19
N LYS A 216 -35.97 -12.49 -1.15
CA LYS A 216 -36.00 -13.94 -1.05
C LYS A 216 -37.03 -14.52 -1.99
N ILE A 217 -36.59 -15.27 -2.99
CA ILE A 217 -37.46 -15.99 -3.91
C ILE A 217 -38.03 -17.23 -3.25
N LYS A 218 -39.32 -17.44 -3.38
CA LYS A 218 -40.03 -18.63 -2.85
C LYS A 218 -40.85 -19.25 -3.95
N ILE A 219 -40.71 -20.55 -4.12
CA ILE A 219 -41.52 -21.33 -5.07
C ILE A 219 -42.96 -21.33 -4.57
N LYS A 220 -43.86 -20.79 -5.39
CA LYS A 220 -45.26 -20.69 -5.07
C LYS A 220 -46.01 -22.02 -5.36
N ASN A 221 -45.68 -22.64 -6.47
CA ASN A 221 -46.34 -23.85 -6.94
C ASN A 221 -45.38 -24.71 -7.80
N ILE A 222 -45.48 -26.00 -7.71
CA ILE A 222 -44.74 -26.97 -8.51
C ILE A 222 -45.78 -27.87 -9.20
N THR A 223 -45.76 -27.89 -10.51
CA THR A 223 -46.65 -28.74 -11.34
C THR A 223 -45.82 -29.76 -12.08
N PHE A 224 -46.35 -30.97 -12.17
CA PHE A 224 -45.73 -32.07 -12.93
C PHE A 224 -46.59 -32.35 -14.15
N SER A 225 -45.95 -32.79 -15.23
CA SER A 225 -46.62 -33.21 -16.46
C SER A 225 -45.95 -34.48 -17.00
N GLY A 226 -46.75 -35.38 -17.58
CA GLY A 226 -46.24 -36.67 -18.13
C GLY A 226 -45.93 -37.75 -17.09
N ASN A 227 -46.35 -37.59 -15.85
CA ASN A 227 -46.11 -38.53 -14.75
C ASN A 227 -47.24 -39.54 -14.56
N GLU A 228 -47.45 -40.41 -15.57
CA GLU A 228 -48.53 -41.41 -15.52
C GLU A 228 -48.35 -42.48 -14.44
N ALA A 229 -47.11 -42.91 -14.18
CA ALA A 229 -46.80 -43.99 -13.23
C ALA A 229 -46.65 -43.56 -11.76
N ILE A 230 -46.37 -42.28 -11.50
CA ILE A 230 -46.06 -41.76 -10.16
C ILE A 230 -46.90 -40.50 -9.89
N THR A 231 -47.60 -40.47 -8.78
CA THR A 231 -48.45 -39.32 -8.41
C THR A 231 -47.62 -38.08 -8.05
N ASP A 232 -48.14 -36.90 -8.39
CA ASP A 232 -47.54 -35.61 -8.03
C ASP A 232 -47.16 -35.52 -6.53
N ARG A 233 -48.02 -36.07 -5.67
CA ARG A 233 -47.76 -36.06 -4.19
C ARG A 233 -46.49 -36.82 -3.84
N ARG A 234 -46.21 -37.94 -4.52
CA ARG A 234 -45.01 -38.74 -4.28
C ARG A 234 -43.78 -38.03 -4.83
N LEU A 235 -43.88 -37.47 -6.04
CA LEU A 235 -42.82 -36.67 -6.65
C LEU A 235 -42.45 -35.48 -5.76
N ARG A 236 -43.43 -34.70 -5.28
CA ARG A 236 -43.15 -33.56 -4.36
C ARG A 236 -42.51 -34.00 -3.06
N LYS A 237 -42.77 -35.21 -2.58
CA LYS A 237 -42.16 -35.72 -1.34
C LYS A 237 -40.67 -35.99 -1.51
N GLU A 238 -40.30 -36.53 -2.66
CA GLU A 238 -38.91 -36.90 -2.97
C GLU A 238 -38.05 -35.68 -3.43
N MET A 239 -38.68 -34.57 -3.80
CA MET A 239 -37.96 -33.36 -4.18
C MET A 239 -37.34 -32.69 -2.98
N GLU A 240 -36.09 -32.22 -3.12
CA GLU A 240 -35.38 -31.39 -2.18
C GLU A 240 -36.03 -29.99 -2.10
N THR A 241 -36.44 -29.45 -3.25
CA THR A 241 -37.10 -28.16 -3.37
C THR A 241 -38.55 -28.24 -2.88
N LYS A 242 -38.96 -27.35 -1.99
CA LYS A 242 -40.32 -27.36 -1.39
C LYS A 242 -41.10 -26.09 -1.76
N GLU A 243 -42.42 -26.24 -1.95
CA GLU A 243 -43.33 -25.12 -2.10
C GLU A 243 -43.50 -24.35 -0.81
N LYS A 244 -43.75 -23.01 -0.91
CA LYS A 244 -44.11 -22.20 0.24
C LYS A 244 -45.38 -22.74 0.89
N ARG A 245 -45.28 -23.25 2.13
CA ARG A 245 -46.45 -23.60 2.93
C ARG A 245 -47.36 -22.41 3.10
N ARG A 246 -48.58 -22.46 2.59
CA ARG A 246 -49.64 -21.51 2.90
C ARG A 246 -50.07 -21.81 4.34
N PHE A 247 -49.72 -20.94 5.29
CA PHE A 247 -50.41 -20.91 6.58
C PHE A 247 -51.82 -20.40 6.29
N LEU A 248 -52.78 -21.31 6.36
CA LEU A 248 -54.20 -20.96 6.49
C LEU A 248 -54.32 -20.32 7.88
N THR A 249 -54.31 -19.00 7.95
CA THR A 249 -54.86 -18.26 9.07
C THR A 249 -56.36 -18.57 9.06
N GLY A 250 -56.78 -19.49 9.93
CA GLY A 250 -58.19 -19.75 10.17
C GLY A 250 -58.84 -18.48 10.62
N SER A 251 -59.62 -17.83 9.74
CA SER A 251 -60.61 -16.85 10.18
C SER A 251 -61.64 -17.59 11.01
N LYS A 252 -61.60 -17.39 12.36
CA LYS A 252 -62.74 -17.70 13.18
C LYS A 252 -63.90 -16.85 12.71
N PHE A 253 -64.81 -17.47 11.99
CA PHE A 253 -66.17 -16.93 11.90
C PHE A 253 -66.79 -17.03 13.27
N ILE A 254 -67.02 -15.90 13.92
CA ILE A 254 -67.92 -15.81 15.10
C ILE A 254 -69.30 -15.63 14.52
N ALA A 255 -70.18 -16.61 14.75
CA ALA A 255 -71.58 -16.55 14.48
C ALA A 255 -72.26 -15.64 15.52
#